data_568b097c8d9071179139bb0da68868bd
#
_entry.id   568b097c8d9071179139bb0da68868bd
#
_cell.length_a   1.000
_cell.length_b   1.000
_cell.length_c   1.000
_cell.angle_alpha   90.00
_cell.angle_beta   90.00
_cell.angle_gamma   90.00
#
_symmetry.space_group_name_H-M   'P 1'
#
loop_
_entity.id
_entity.type
_entity.pdbx_description
1 polymer ?
#
loop_
_entity_poly.entity_id
_entity_poly.type
_entity_poly.pdbx_seq_one_letter_code
_entity_poly.pdbx_strand_id
1 'polypeptide(L)'
;SMKPITLKNEPHENYRFDGANTLIDGLSGGKNYKTGRWIAFFGENVDAKIDLGEAQEISNLSFNCNLTKGDWIFNAKSVKVLVSDNGEDYKEIYSQEFPIETVREDGVVSYSVDFEKTSVRYVNIIIEPHMCPEGHSGYGYPAWIFVDELKIN
;
A
#
# COMPACT_ATOMS: atom_id res chain seq x y z
N SER A 1 -3.82 3.65 19.15
CA SER A 1 -5.17 3.20 18.83
C SER A 1 -5.37 3.12 17.33
N MET A 2 -6.18 2.16 16.90
CA MET A 2 -6.52 2.02 15.49
C MET A 2 -7.40 3.18 15.04
N LYS A 3 -7.13 3.68 13.83
CA LYS A 3 -7.92 4.72 13.21
C LYS A 3 -8.93 4.08 12.25
N PRO A 4 -10.13 4.67 12.05
CA PRO A 4 -11.04 4.19 11.04
C PRO A 4 -10.39 4.19 9.64
N ILE A 5 -10.50 3.05 8.97
CA ILE A 5 -9.95 2.86 7.62
C ILE A 5 -10.95 2.11 6.76
N THR A 6 -11.08 2.54 5.52
CA THR A 6 -11.90 1.86 4.52
C THR A 6 -11.09 1.61 3.26
N LEU A 7 -11.38 0.50 2.60
CA LEU A 7 -10.77 0.13 1.31
C LEU A 7 -11.81 0.23 0.21
N LYS A 8 -11.45 0.86 -0.92
CA LYS A 8 -12.31 0.92 -2.09
C LYS A 8 -12.46 -0.46 -2.72
N ASN A 9 -11.34 -1.21 -2.79
CA ASN A 9 -11.31 -2.56 -3.34
C ASN A 9 -11.08 -3.55 -2.20
N GLU A 10 -11.79 -4.69 -2.22
CA GLU A 10 -11.58 -5.73 -1.23
C GLU A 10 -10.29 -6.50 -1.52
N PRO A 11 -9.50 -6.84 -0.49
CA PRO A 11 -8.37 -7.73 -0.68
C PRO A 11 -8.83 -9.09 -1.21
N HIS A 12 -7.93 -9.81 -1.88
CA HIS A 12 -8.22 -11.17 -2.33
C HIS A 12 -8.60 -12.05 -1.14
N GLU A 13 -9.63 -12.90 -1.32
CA GLU A 13 -10.22 -13.70 -0.23
C GLU A 13 -9.21 -14.57 0.54
N ASN A 14 -8.13 -15.02 -0.10
CA ASN A 14 -7.10 -15.82 0.54
C ASN A 14 -6.09 -14.99 1.35
N TYR A 15 -6.07 -13.67 1.18
CA TYR A 15 -5.05 -12.78 1.75
C TYR A 15 -5.69 -11.53 2.32
N ARG A 16 -6.72 -11.69 3.13
CA ARG A 16 -7.43 -10.58 3.77
C ARG A 16 -6.91 -10.27 5.17
N PHE A 17 -6.36 -11.27 5.82
CA PHE A 17 -6.03 -11.25 7.24
C PHE A 17 -7.16 -10.58 8.05
N ASP A 18 -6.92 -9.39 8.64
CA ASP A 18 -7.93 -8.61 9.37
C ASP A 18 -8.55 -7.52 8.48
N GLY A 19 -8.58 -7.73 7.16
CA GLY A 19 -9.12 -6.77 6.20
C GLY A 19 -8.39 -5.44 6.25
N ALA A 20 -9.13 -4.35 6.14
CA ALA A 20 -8.58 -3.01 6.16
C ALA A 20 -7.78 -2.70 7.43
N ASN A 21 -8.17 -3.27 8.56
CA ASN A 21 -7.48 -3.03 9.84
C ASN A 21 -6.06 -3.57 9.86
N THR A 22 -5.73 -4.54 9.02
CA THR A 22 -4.35 -5.04 8.88
C THR A 22 -3.37 -3.90 8.53
N LEU A 23 -3.84 -2.89 7.80
CA LEU A 23 -3.01 -1.77 7.37
C LEU A 23 -2.70 -0.77 8.49
N ILE A 24 -3.41 -0.85 9.61
CA ILE A 24 -3.25 0.11 10.71
C ILE A 24 -3.09 -0.57 12.07
N ASP A 25 -2.81 -1.88 12.09
CA ASP A 25 -2.71 -2.64 13.34
C ASP A 25 -1.35 -2.50 14.04
N GLY A 26 -0.40 -1.81 13.43
CA GLY A 26 0.94 -1.59 13.99
C GLY A 26 1.87 -2.78 13.84
N LEU A 27 1.48 -3.79 13.05
CA LEU A 27 2.24 -5.01 12.86
C LEU A 27 2.74 -5.12 11.43
N SER A 28 4.01 -5.47 11.28
CA SER A 28 4.62 -5.65 9.96
C SER A 28 4.53 -7.10 9.51
N GLY A 29 4.43 -7.29 8.20
CA GLY A 29 4.54 -8.61 7.60
C GLY A 29 6.00 -9.07 7.57
N GLY A 30 6.21 -10.36 7.44
CA GLY A 30 7.53 -10.95 7.29
C GLY A 30 7.85 -11.30 5.85
N LYS A 31 9.04 -11.88 5.64
CA LYS A 31 9.49 -12.31 4.31
C LYS A 31 8.55 -13.35 3.69
N ASN A 32 7.99 -14.25 4.49
CA ASN A 32 7.03 -15.24 4.02
C ASN A 32 5.63 -14.64 4.00
N TYR A 33 5.12 -14.34 2.81
CA TYR A 33 3.81 -13.71 2.65
C TYR A 33 2.63 -14.60 3.13
N LYS A 34 2.84 -15.91 3.23
CA LYS A 34 1.79 -16.86 3.65
C LYS A 34 1.54 -16.84 5.16
N THR A 35 2.54 -16.45 5.94
CA THR A 35 2.48 -16.46 7.40
C THR A 35 2.60 -15.07 8.02
N GLY A 36 2.91 -14.05 7.21
CA GLY A 36 3.00 -12.66 7.64
C GLY A 36 1.62 -11.99 7.65
N ARG A 37 1.59 -10.75 8.15
CA ARG A 37 0.37 -9.95 8.22
C ARG A 37 0.23 -9.12 6.97
N TRP A 38 -0.05 -9.80 5.87
CA TRP A 38 -0.16 -9.21 4.55
C TRP A 38 -1.59 -9.28 4.04
N ILE A 39 -2.05 -8.21 3.40
CA ILE A 39 -3.25 -8.26 2.57
C ILE A 39 -2.82 -8.07 1.11
N ALA A 40 -3.55 -8.70 0.21
CA ALA A 40 -3.13 -8.75 -1.19
C ALA A 40 -4.24 -8.42 -2.16
N PHE A 41 -3.84 -7.82 -3.27
CA PHE A 41 -4.73 -7.43 -4.36
C PHE A 41 -4.16 -7.94 -5.67
N PHE A 42 -5.05 -8.36 -6.56
CA PHE A 42 -4.69 -8.81 -7.89
C PHE A 42 -5.51 -8.05 -8.93
N GLY A 43 -4.84 -7.26 -9.76
CA GLY A 43 -5.49 -6.46 -10.79
C GLY A 43 -6.20 -5.20 -10.28
N GLU A 44 -6.03 -4.85 -9.01
CA GLU A 44 -6.66 -3.70 -8.39
C GLU A 44 -5.66 -2.93 -7.54
N ASN A 45 -5.89 -1.64 -7.34
CA ASN A 45 -5.06 -0.81 -6.46
C ASN A 45 -5.40 -1.07 -4.99
N VAL A 46 -4.42 -0.82 -4.13
CA VAL A 46 -4.68 -0.53 -2.73
C VAL A 46 -5.19 0.91 -2.69
N ASP A 47 -6.42 1.12 -2.30
CA ASP A 47 -7.05 2.45 -2.24
C ASP A 47 -7.68 2.60 -0.87
N ALA A 48 -6.93 3.19 0.06
CA ALA A 48 -7.29 3.26 1.46
C ALA A 48 -7.62 4.69 1.87
N LYS A 49 -8.77 4.88 2.52
CA LYS A 49 -9.16 6.14 3.14
C LYS A 49 -9.09 6.00 4.65
N ILE A 50 -8.38 6.92 5.29
CA ILE A 50 -8.13 6.91 6.72
C ILE A 50 -8.63 8.19 7.34
N ASP A 51 -9.44 8.07 8.39
CA ASP A 51 -9.88 9.19 9.22
C ASP A 51 -8.93 9.31 10.41
N LEU A 52 -8.16 10.38 10.48
CA LEU A 52 -7.22 10.61 11.59
C LEU A 52 -7.93 11.02 12.88
N GLY A 53 -9.26 11.21 12.85
CA GLY A 53 -10.07 11.57 13.99
C GLY A 53 -10.19 13.08 14.19
N GLU A 54 -9.13 13.81 13.93
CA GLU A 54 -9.05 15.27 13.97
C GLU A 54 -7.93 15.72 13.02
N ALA A 55 -7.84 17.01 12.75
CA ALA A 55 -6.76 17.54 11.94
C ALA A 55 -5.42 17.32 12.64
N GLN A 56 -4.47 16.73 11.91
CA GLN A 56 -3.11 16.45 12.38
C GLN A 56 -2.12 16.86 11.30
N GLU A 57 -0.94 17.29 11.71
CA GLU A 57 0.15 17.55 10.79
C GLU A 57 0.77 16.24 10.35
N ILE A 58 0.87 16.04 9.03
CA ILE A 58 1.51 14.87 8.43
C ILE A 58 2.54 15.31 7.39
N SER A 59 3.60 14.54 7.23
CA SER A 59 4.67 14.81 6.24
C SER A 59 5.35 13.56 5.71
N ASN A 60 4.95 12.37 6.16
CA ASN A 60 5.58 11.12 5.76
C ASN A 60 4.57 9.98 5.70
N LEU A 61 4.77 9.11 4.74
CA LEU A 61 4.09 7.83 4.64
C LEU A 61 5.13 6.73 4.51
N SER A 62 4.99 5.67 5.30
CA SER A 62 5.78 4.47 5.12
C SER A 62 4.88 3.24 5.01
N PHE A 63 5.34 2.26 4.25
CA PHE A 63 4.68 0.97 4.08
C PHE A 63 5.68 -0.05 3.54
N ASN A 64 5.32 -1.31 3.60
CA ASN A 64 6.13 -2.38 3.05
C ASN A 64 5.34 -3.15 2.00
N CYS A 65 6.07 -3.64 0.98
CA CYS A 65 5.56 -4.63 0.04
C CYS A 65 6.35 -5.91 0.21
N ASN A 66 5.71 -7.04 -0.07
CA ASN A 66 6.41 -8.31 -0.19
C ASN A 66 6.89 -8.47 -1.64
N LEU A 67 8.10 -8.98 -1.82
CA LEU A 67 8.66 -9.32 -3.11
C LEU A 67 8.93 -10.82 -3.12
N THR A 68 8.17 -11.57 -3.92
CA THR A 68 8.34 -13.00 -4.16
C THR A 68 8.08 -13.24 -5.64
N LYS A 69 9.11 -12.98 -6.43
CA LYS A 69 9.00 -12.87 -7.89
C LYS A 69 8.48 -14.16 -8.55
N GLY A 70 8.91 -15.32 -8.05
CA GLY A 70 8.44 -16.60 -8.59
C GLY A 70 6.94 -16.84 -8.41
N ASP A 71 6.32 -16.20 -7.45
CA ASP A 71 4.89 -16.28 -7.15
C ASP A 71 4.11 -15.07 -7.68
N TRP A 72 4.69 -14.31 -8.60
CA TRP A 72 4.09 -13.14 -9.24
C TRP A 72 3.83 -11.97 -8.28
N ILE A 73 4.53 -11.93 -7.17
CA ILE A 73 4.39 -10.88 -6.14
C ILE A 73 5.53 -9.88 -6.32
N PHE A 74 5.16 -8.65 -6.67
CA PHE A 74 6.13 -7.58 -6.95
C PHE A 74 5.91 -6.38 -6.05
N ASN A 75 6.88 -5.48 -6.05
CA ASN A 75 6.85 -4.22 -5.34
C ASN A 75 5.82 -3.25 -5.95
N ALA A 76 5.62 -2.11 -5.31
CA ALA A 76 4.69 -1.08 -5.77
C ALA A 76 5.17 -0.39 -7.04
N LYS A 77 4.24 -0.07 -7.93
CA LYS A 77 4.50 0.75 -9.13
C LYS A 77 4.46 2.23 -8.78
N SER A 78 3.54 2.64 -7.93
CA SER A 78 3.41 4.05 -7.54
C SER A 78 2.68 4.19 -6.22
N VAL A 79 2.83 5.34 -5.60
CA VAL A 79 2.03 5.76 -4.47
C VAL A 79 1.53 7.17 -4.68
N LYS A 80 0.28 7.42 -4.30
CA LYS A 80 -0.32 8.75 -4.26
C LYS A 80 -0.87 9.02 -2.88
N VAL A 81 -0.70 10.25 -2.42
CA VAL A 81 -1.28 10.73 -1.16
C VAL A 81 -2.23 11.87 -1.49
N LEU A 82 -3.49 11.69 -1.09
CA LEU A 82 -4.52 12.69 -1.25
C LEU A 82 -5.07 13.04 0.14
N VAL A 83 -5.49 14.26 0.31
CA VAL A 83 -5.98 14.76 1.60
C VAL A 83 -7.32 15.46 1.44
N SER A 84 -8.09 15.51 2.54
CA SER A 84 -9.39 16.16 2.55
C SER A 84 -9.71 16.68 3.95
N ASP A 85 -10.41 17.80 4.00
CA ASP A 85 -10.92 18.37 5.25
C ASP A 85 -12.32 17.83 5.61
N ASN A 86 -13.08 17.38 4.61
CA ASN A 86 -14.48 16.94 4.81
C ASN A 86 -14.71 15.46 4.56
N GLY A 87 -13.68 14.71 4.10
CA GLY A 87 -13.79 13.28 3.80
C GLY A 87 -14.47 12.98 2.47
N GLU A 88 -14.76 13.99 1.65
CA GLU A 88 -15.42 13.83 0.35
C GLU A 88 -14.59 14.42 -0.79
N ASP A 89 -14.08 15.64 -0.60
CA ASP A 89 -13.31 16.36 -1.60
C ASP A 89 -11.83 16.18 -1.33
N TYR A 90 -11.15 15.35 -2.13
CA TYR A 90 -9.75 15.01 -1.95
C TYR A 90 -8.87 15.76 -2.94
N LYS A 91 -7.69 16.16 -2.49
CA LYS A 91 -6.68 16.84 -3.28
C LYS A 91 -5.39 16.02 -3.21
N GLU A 92 -4.81 15.68 -4.37
CA GLU A 92 -3.52 15.02 -4.42
C GLU A 92 -2.42 15.98 -3.99
N ILE A 93 -1.61 15.58 -3.01
CA ILE A 93 -0.48 16.37 -2.51
C ILE A 93 0.87 15.73 -2.80
N TYR A 94 0.89 14.45 -3.17
CA TYR A 94 2.14 13.74 -3.46
C TYR A 94 1.88 12.56 -4.38
N SER A 95 2.86 12.30 -5.26
CA SER A 95 2.84 11.13 -6.15
C SER A 95 4.28 10.75 -6.47
N GLN A 96 4.57 9.46 -6.45
CA GLN A 96 5.88 8.93 -6.82
C GLN A 96 5.73 7.58 -7.50
N GLU A 97 6.51 7.37 -8.56
CA GLU A 97 6.62 6.08 -9.24
C GLU A 97 7.88 5.35 -8.79
N PHE A 98 7.81 4.02 -8.79
CA PHE A 98 8.92 3.14 -8.44
C PHE A 98 9.14 2.13 -9.56
N PRO A 99 10.40 1.90 -9.96
CA PRO A 99 10.68 0.87 -10.95
C PRO A 99 10.41 -0.52 -10.37
N ILE A 100 10.04 -1.45 -11.25
CA ILE A 100 9.85 -2.83 -10.82
C ILE A 100 11.18 -3.47 -10.43
N GLU A 101 11.18 -4.20 -9.33
CA GLU A 101 12.35 -4.89 -8.81
C GLU A 101 12.48 -6.28 -9.44
N THR A 102 13.27 -6.37 -10.53
CA THR A 102 13.43 -7.63 -11.26
C THR A 102 14.65 -8.44 -10.84
N VAL A 103 15.66 -7.79 -10.26
CA VAL A 103 16.93 -8.43 -9.85
C VAL A 103 17.16 -8.44 -8.36
N ARG A 104 16.42 -7.63 -7.62
CA ARG A 104 16.52 -7.58 -6.15
C ARG A 104 16.17 -8.92 -5.55
N GLU A 105 16.88 -9.34 -4.50
CA GLU A 105 16.56 -10.54 -3.75
C GLU A 105 15.16 -10.43 -3.15
N ASP A 106 14.40 -11.54 -3.20
CA ASP A 106 13.07 -11.61 -2.60
C ASP A 106 13.11 -11.27 -1.11
N GLY A 107 12.04 -10.71 -0.62
CA GLY A 107 11.91 -10.30 0.78
C GLY A 107 10.98 -9.12 0.93
N VAL A 108 11.22 -8.33 1.97
CA VAL A 108 10.43 -7.13 2.25
C VAL A 108 11.07 -5.93 1.57
N VAL A 109 10.27 -5.19 0.82
CA VAL A 109 10.65 -3.90 0.21
C VAL A 109 9.98 -2.81 1.00
N SER A 110 10.77 -1.97 1.66
CA SER A 110 10.26 -0.89 2.52
C SER A 110 10.26 0.43 1.78
N TYR A 111 9.18 1.17 1.95
CA TYR A 111 9.00 2.51 1.37
C TYR A 111 8.82 3.53 2.47
N SER A 112 9.45 4.68 2.30
CA SER A 112 9.23 5.86 3.14
C SER A 112 9.29 7.07 2.22
N VAL A 113 8.18 7.78 2.11
CA VAL A 113 8.08 8.95 1.24
C VAL A 113 7.74 10.17 2.06
N ASP A 114 8.46 11.26 1.78
CA ASP A 114 8.25 12.54 2.44
C ASP A 114 7.51 13.47 1.49
N PHE A 115 6.59 14.25 2.05
CA PHE A 115 5.87 15.27 1.31
C PHE A 115 5.77 16.55 2.16
N GLU A 116 5.32 17.63 1.55
CA GLU A 116 5.18 18.90 2.26
C GLU A 116 4.20 18.73 3.43
N LYS A 117 4.64 19.20 4.60
CA LYS A 117 3.84 19.15 5.84
C LYS A 117 2.47 19.79 5.61
N THR A 118 1.42 19.08 5.98
CA THR A 118 0.05 19.56 5.86
C THR A 118 -0.76 19.13 7.08
N SER A 119 -1.68 19.99 7.50
CA SER A 119 -2.61 19.67 8.58
C SER A 119 -3.93 19.24 7.97
N VAL A 120 -4.35 18.00 8.27
CA VAL A 120 -5.53 17.42 7.62
C VAL A 120 -6.12 16.30 8.48
N ARG A 121 -7.41 16.06 8.35
CA ARG A 121 -8.10 14.97 9.06
C ARG A 121 -8.22 13.70 8.22
N TYR A 122 -8.48 13.81 6.91
CA TYR A 122 -8.75 12.65 6.06
C TYR A 122 -7.64 12.46 5.05
N VAL A 123 -7.16 11.23 4.91
CA VAL A 123 -6.08 10.88 3.99
C VAL A 123 -6.54 9.72 3.11
N ASN A 124 -6.27 9.82 1.81
CA ASN A 124 -6.48 8.72 0.87
C ASN A 124 -5.12 8.31 0.30
N ILE A 125 -4.77 7.06 0.49
CA ILE A 125 -3.52 6.50 -0.02
C ILE A 125 -3.86 5.51 -1.10
N ILE A 126 -3.25 5.69 -2.28
CA ILE A 126 -3.43 4.81 -3.43
C ILE A 126 -2.08 4.23 -3.81
N ILE A 127 -1.97 2.89 -3.75
CA ILE A 127 -0.76 2.16 -4.16
C ILE A 127 -1.13 1.31 -5.36
N GLU A 128 -0.43 1.53 -6.47
CA GLU A 128 -0.69 0.83 -7.72
C GLU A 128 0.27 -0.35 -7.86
N PRO A 129 -0.22 -1.55 -8.26
CA PRO A 129 0.64 -2.68 -8.57
C PRO A 129 1.26 -2.55 -9.96
N HIS A 130 2.39 -3.24 -10.17
CA HIS A 130 2.96 -3.42 -11.49
C HIS A 130 2.22 -4.51 -12.28
N MET A 131 2.43 -4.53 -13.59
CA MET A 131 2.21 -5.70 -14.43
C MET A 131 3.44 -6.59 -14.33
N CYS A 132 3.28 -7.90 -14.48
CA CYS A 132 4.44 -8.79 -14.57
C CYS A 132 5.33 -8.38 -15.74
N PRO A 133 6.66 -8.34 -15.52
CA PRO A 133 7.57 -7.78 -16.53
C PRO A 133 7.85 -8.76 -17.67
N GLU A 134 8.39 -8.24 -18.76
CA GLU A 134 8.88 -9.04 -19.87
C GLU A 134 9.94 -10.03 -19.38
N GLY A 135 9.88 -11.27 -19.87
CA GLY A 135 10.77 -12.34 -19.44
C GLY A 135 10.27 -13.12 -18.22
N HIS A 136 9.21 -12.65 -17.57
CA HIS A 136 8.58 -13.34 -16.45
C HIS A 136 7.46 -14.26 -16.94
N SER A 137 7.22 -15.37 -16.24
CA SER A 137 6.16 -16.33 -16.61
C SER A 137 4.77 -15.70 -16.62
N GLY A 138 4.56 -14.65 -15.84
CA GLY A 138 3.30 -13.92 -15.76
C GLY A 138 3.19 -12.75 -16.72
N TYR A 139 4.12 -12.57 -17.64
CA TYR A 139 4.10 -11.42 -18.56
C TYR A 139 2.74 -11.25 -19.25
N GLY A 140 2.23 -10.02 -19.21
CA GLY A 140 0.92 -9.69 -19.76
C GLY A 140 -0.22 -9.77 -18.76
N TYR A 141 0.04 -10.25 -17.54
CA TYR A 141 -0.92 -10.30 -16.45
C TYR A 141 -0.51 -9.34 -15.32
N PRO A 142 -1.47 -8.90 -14.51
CA PRO A 142 -1.11 -8.12 -13.33
C PRO A 142 -0.21 -8.91 -12.38
N ALA A 143 0.72 -8.22 -11.74
CA ALA A 143 1.41 -8.78 -10.59
C ALA A 143 0.52 -8.65 -9.36
N TRP A 144 0.66 -9.55 -8.41
CA TRP A 144 0.10 -9.38 -7.08
C TRP A 144 0.79 -8.22 -6.37
N ILE A 145 0.05 -7.49 -5.56
CA ILE A 145 0.63 -6.57 -4.58
C ILE A 145 0.22 -7.00 -3.18
N PHE A 146 1.22 -7.23 -2.34
CA PHE A 146 1.05 -7.57 -0.92
C PHE A 146 1.57 -6.41 -0.10
N VAL A 147 0.70 -5.85 0.73
CA VAL A 147 1.03 -4.72 1.61
C VAL A 147 0.73 -5.07 3.06
N ASP A 148 1.43 -4.45 3.97
CA ASP A 148 1.23 -4.67 5.41
C ASP A 148 0.66 -3.42 6.09
N GLU A 149 1.50 -2.63 6.72
CA GLU A 149 1.10 -1.47 7.52
C GLU A 149 1.27 -0.17 6.76
N LEU A 150 0.24 0.67 6.74
CA LEU A 150 0.33 2.06 6.29
C LEU A 150 0.57 2.95 7.51
N LYS A 151 1.73 3.58 7.56
CA LYS A 151 2.10 4.44 8.69
C LYS A 151 2.22 5.88 8.22
N ILE A 152 1.38 6.74 8.79
CA ILE A 152 1.33 8.17 8.48
C ILE A 152 1.88 8.94 9.67
N ASN A 153 2.86 9.79 9.41
CA ASN A 153 3.48 10.65 10.43
C ASN A 153 3.49 12.11 10.03
#